data_b59671e49e2f1deb8872304114dfd37a
#
_entry.id   b59671e49e2f1deb8872304114dfd37a
#
_cell.length_a   1.000
_cell.length_b   1.000
_cell.length_c   1.000
_cell.angle_alpha   90.00
_cell.angle_beta   90.00
_cell.angle_gamma   90.00
#
_symmetry.space_group_name_H-M   'P 1'
#
loop_
_entity.id
_entity.type
_entity.pdbx_description
1 polymer ?
#
loop_
_entity_poly.entity_id
_entity_poly.type
_entity_poly.pdbx_seq_one_letter_code
_entity_poly.pdbx_strand_id
1 'polypeptide(L)'
;MELSVDADLAARRIAVIQEHMDTEVTQEFDLTLATFDGHPLYEIVPTGQTFEGAEQVMAYYTLTRTAFPDQRHDNVRFHAAADSVIVEFDLLGTNLGEFYGFPPTGKAYRVPVIAVFFFTGDRITLERVYFDTASLVMQIGRPELLTAPR
;
A
#
# COMPACT_ATOMS: atom_id res chain seq x y z
N MET A 1 2.77 18.44 24.91
CA MET A 1 2.97 17.59 23.72
C MET A 1 3.77 18.38 22.70
N GLU A 2 4.96 17.92 22.41
CA GLU A 2 5.79 18.54 21.38
C GLU A 2 5.30 18.09 20.02
N LEU A 3 4.93 19.03 19.15
CA LEU A 3 4.46 18.77 17.79
C LEU A 3 5.55 19.01 16.74
N SER A 4 6.79 19.29 17.18
CA SER A 4 7.90 19.52 16.27
C SER A 4 8.38 18.21 15.65
N VAL A 5 8.56 18.21 14.33
CA VAL A 5 9.15 17.11 13.58
C VAL A 5 10.59 17.47 13.27
N ASP A 6 11.52 16.55 13.57
CA ASP A 6 12.90 16.69 13.12
C ASP A 6 12.95 16.62 11.60
N ALA A 7 13.39 17.70 10.96
CA ALA A 7 13.37 17.83 9.51
C ALA A 7 14.30 16.82 8.80
N ASP A 8 15.45 16.52 9.40
CA ASP A 8 16.41 15.55 8.83
C ASP A 8 15.85 14.13 8.94
N LEU A 9 15.24 13.79 10.08
CA LEU A 9 14.58 12.49 10.25
C LEU A 9 13.38 12.35 9.32
N ALA A 10 12.56 13.39 9.19
CA ALA A 10 11.44 13.40 8.24
C ALA A 10 11.91 13.16 6.81
N ALA A 11 12.98 13.82 6.38
CA ALA A 11 13.55 13.63 5.04
C ALA A 11 14.04 12.19 4.82
N ARG A 12 14.71 11.58 5.80
CA ARG A 12 15.15 10.18 5.71
C ARG A 12 13.95 9.21 5.64
N ARG A 13 12.92 9.44 6.43
CA ARG A 13 11.69 8.64 6.41
C ARG A 13 10.98 8.73 5.06
N ILE A 14 10.86 9.92 4.50
CA ILE A 14 10.28 10.13 3.17
C ILE A 14 11.09 9.39 2.11
N ALA A 15 12.42 9.45 2.16
CA ALA A 15 13.28 8.72 1.23
C ALA A 15 13.07 7.19 1.31
N VAL A 16 12.90 6.65 2.51
CA VAL A 16 12.58 5.22 2.71
C VAL A 16 11.22 4.86 2.10
N ILE A 17 10.22 5.72 2.29
CA ILE A 17 8.88 5.50 1.68
C ILE A 17 8.96 5.57 0.16
N GLN A 18 9.72 6.49 -0.40
CA GLN A 18 9.91 6.57 -1.86
C GLN A 18 10.51 5.29 -2.42
N GLU A 19 11.55 4.75 -1.78
CA GLU A 19 12.12 3.45 -2.13
C GLU A 19 11.09 2.33 -2.03
N HIS A 20 10.32 2.30 -0.94
CA HIS A 20 9.24 1.34 -0.73
C HIS A 20 8.23 1.38 -1.88
N MET A 21 7.72 2.57 -2.23
CA MET A 21 6.72 2.74 -3.29
C MET A 21 7.29 2.42 -4.67
N ASP A 22 8.52 2.82 -4.96
CA ASP A 22 9.17 2.57 -6.25
C ASP A 22 9.40 1.07 -6.47
N THR A 23 9.86 0.35 -5.45
CA THR A 23 10.12 -1.09 -5.53
C THR A 23 8.82 -1.91 -5.59
N GLU A 24 7.72 -1.40 -5.03
CA GLU A 24 6.40 -1.99 -5.26
C GLU A 24 5.99 -1.93 -6.74
N VAL A 25 6.24 -0.81 -7.41
CA VAL A 25 5.92 -0.63 -8.84
C VAL A 25 6.78 -1.53 -9.71
N THR A 26 8.07 -1.62 -9.42
CA THR A 26 9.00 -2.49 -10.16
C THR A 26 8.88 -3.97 -9.77
N GLN A 27 8.12 -4.26 -8.71
CA GLN A 27 7.91 -5.61 -8.16
C GLN A 27 9.19 -6.26 -7.61
N GLU A 28 10.10 -5.43 -7.15
CA GLU A 28 11.29 -5.86 -6.40
C GLU A 28 10.92 -6.00 -4.91
N PHE A 29 10.03 -6.92 -4.59
CA PHE A 29 9.39 -7.02 -3.27
C PHE A 29 10.35 -7.32 -2.12
N ASP A 30 11.48 -7.99 -2.39
CA ASP A 30 12.51 -8.17 -1.36
C ASP A 30 13.09 -6.83 -0.91
N LEU A 31 13.25 -5.88 -1.85
CA LEU A 31 13.69 -4.51 -1.53
C LEU A 31 12.59 -3.73 -0.81
N THR A 32 11.33 -3.91 -1.20
CA THR A 32 10.18 -3.32 -0.51
C THR A 32 10.13 -3.79 0.95
N LEU A 33 10.25 -5.09 1.19
CA LEU A 33 10.26 -5.67 2.54
C LEU A 33 11.46 -5.20 3.37
N ALA A 34 12.61 -4.94 2.74
CA ALA A 34 13.81 -4.44 3.41
C ALA A 34 13.66 -3.01 3.95
N THR A 35 12.63 -2.26 3.55
CA THR A 35 12.33 -0.93 4.12
C THR A 35 11.71 -1.00 5.51
N PHE A 36 11.19 -2.15 5.92
CA PHE A 36 10.69 -2.40 7.26
C PHE A 36 11.83 -2.71 8.24
N ASP A 37 11.48 -2.73 9.52
CA ASP A 37 12.41 -2.95 10.64
C ASP A 37 12.84 -4.43 10.84
N GLY A 38 12.46 -5.31 9.92
CA GLY A 38 12.72 -6.75 9.99
C GLY A 38 11.46 -7.57 10.32
N HIS A 39 10.36 -6.94 10.71
CA HIS A 39 9.07 -7.58 10.94
C HIS A 39 7.95 -6.79 10.26
N PRO A 40 7.76 -6.96 8.93
CA PRO A 40 6.74 -6.22 8.19
C PRO A 40 5.34 -6.40 8.78
N LEU A 41 4.62 -5.30 8.93
CA LEU A 41 3.23 -5.29 9.36
C LEU A 41 2.44 -4.38 8.43
N TYR A 42 1.37 -4.91 7.82
CA TYR A 42 0.55 -4.21 6.84
C TYR A 42 -0.93 -4.35 7.20
N GLU A 43 -1.64 -3.23 7.28
CA GLU A 43 -3.06 -3.19 7.60
C GLU A 43 -3.86 -2.52 6.50
N ILE A 44 -4.97 -3.14 6.09
CA ILE A 44 -5.95 -2.58 5.16
C ILE A 44 -7.22 -2.27 5.95
N VAL A 45 -7.41 -1.01 6.30
CA VAL A 45 -8.47 -0.58 7.21
C VAL A 45 -9.88 -0.88 6.68
N PRO A 46 -10.23 -0.55 5.42
CA PRO A 46 -11.59 -0.77 4.94
C PRO A 46 -12.03 -2.24 4.89
N THR A 47 -11.09 -3.18 4.81
CA THR A 47 -11.41 -4.62 4.80
C THR A 47 -11.16 -5.31 6.14
N GLY A 48 -10.44 -4.64 7.06
CA GLY A 48 -10.02 -5.22 8.33
C GLY A 48 -8.91 -6.28 8.20
N GLN A 49 -8.30 -6.42 7.02
CA GLN A 49 -7.23 -7.39 6.79
C GLN A 49 -5.92 -6.88 7.38
N THR A 50 -5.17 -7.80 7.99
CA THR A 50 -3.82 -7.56 8.49
C THR A 50 -2.88 -8.65 7.99
N PHE A 51 -1.66 -8.24 7.64
CA PHE A 51 -0.60 -9.15 7.18
C PHE A 51 0.61 -8.93 8.07
N GLU A 52 1.07 -9.98 8.73
CA GLU A 52 2.14 -9.94 9.70
C GLU A 52 3.30 -10.83 9.26
N GLY A 53 4.49 -10.25 9.19
CA GLY A 53 5.70 -10.93 8.78
C GLY A 53 5.92 -10.94 7.26
N ALA A 54 7.15 -11.21 6.85
CA ALA A 54 7.57 -11.14 5.45
C ALA A 54 6.77 -12.09 4.54
N GLU A 55 6.47 -13.30 5.02
CA GLU A 55 5.74 -14.30 4.23
C GLU A 55 4.32 -13.83 3.88
N GLN A 56 3.58 -13.33 4.88
CA GLN A 56 2.20 -12.87 4.66
C GLN A 56 2.15 -11.61 3.79
N VAL A 57 3.06 -10.66 4.02
CA VAL A 57 3.13 -9.42 3.24
C VAL A 57 3.52 -9.72 1.79
N MET A 58 4.50 -10.62 1.57
CA MET A 58 4.88 -11.07 0.24
C MET A 58 3.72 -11.75 -0.50
N ALA A 59 2.96 -12.59 0.20
CA ALA A 59 1.78 -13.26 -0.38
C ALA A 59 0.73 -12.23 -0.84
N TYR A 60 0.52 -11.17 -0.06
CA TYR A 60 -0.38 -10.06 -0.43
C TYR A 60 0.14 -9.30 -1.66
N TYR A 61 1.43 -8.97 -1.72
CA TYR A 61 2.02 -8.33 -2.89
C TYR A 61 1.85 -9.19 -4.14
N THR A 62 2.10 -10.48 -4.04
CA THR A 62 1.95 -11.42 -5.15
C THR A 62 0.51 -11.50 -5.64
N LEU A 63 -0.46 -11.57 -4.71
CA LEU A 63 -1.89 -11.61 -5.03
C LEU A 63 -2.32 -10.34 -5.78
N THR A 64 -1.95 -9.18 -5.28
CA THR A 64 -2.39 -7.91 -5.87
C THR A 64 -1.69 -7.63 -7.21
N ARG A 65 -0.42 -7.97 -7.36
CA ARG A 65 0.31 -7.77 -8.63
C ARG A 65 -0.01 -8.83 -9.68
N THR A 66 -0.54 -9.97 -9.29
CA THR A 66 -1.16 -10.91 -10.22
C THR A 66 -2.44 -10.31 -10.80
N ALA A 67 -3.28 -9.74 -9.95
CA ALA A 67 -4.52 -9.10 -10.37
C ALA A 67 -4.29 -7.79 -11.15
N PHE A 68 -3.31 -7.00 -10.71
CA PHE A 68 -3.01 -5.65 -11.22
C PHE A 68 -1.51 -5.49 -11.48
N PRO A 69 -0.97 -6.13 -12.55
CA PRO A 69 0.49 -6.12 -12.79
C PRO A 69 1.05 -4.73 -13.13
N ASP A 70 0.20 -3.81 -13.55
CA ASP A 70 0.54 -2.41 -13.88
C ASP A 70 0.25 -1.44 -12.72
N GLN A 71 0.04 -1.94 -11.51
CA GLN A 71 -0.28 -1.10 -10.34
C GLN A 71 0.84 -0.08 -10.11
N ARG A 72 0.44 1.17 -9.93
CA ARG A 72 1.35 2.30 -9.79
C ARG A 72 0.71 3.44 -9.01
N HIS A 73 1.52 4.42 -8.66
CA HIS A 73 1.14 5.58 -7.85
C HIS A 73 1.24 6.87 -8.69
N ASP A 74 0.34 7.81 -8.42
CA ASP A 74 0.34 9.14 -9.03
C ASP A 74 -0.04 10.19 -7.98
N ASN A 75 0.30 11.47 -8.22
CA ASN A 75 -0.02 12.59 -7.32
C ASN A 75 0.42 12.36 -5.86
N VAL A 76 1.62 11.85 -5.65
CA VAL A 76 2.15 11.51 -4.32
C VAL A 76 2.46 12.76 -3.52
N ARG A 77 1.92 12.85 -2.28
CA ARG A 77 2.16 13.95 -1.34
C ARG A 77 2.47 13.39 0.05
N PHE A 78 3.48 13.95 0.70
CA PHE A 78 3.95 13.52 2.01
C PHE A 78 3.63 14.56 3.09
N HIS A 79 3.17 14.08 4.26
CA HIS A 79 2.90 14.89 5.43
C HIS A 79 3.60 14.24 6.63
N ALA A 80 4.66 14.88 7.15
CA ALA A 80 5.42 14.32 8.25
C ALA A 80 4.78 14.65 9.60
N ALA A 81 4.76 13.66 10.49
CA ALA A 81 4.36 13.77 11.89
C ALA A 81 5.50 13.24 12.78
N ALA A 82 5.34 13.32 14.11
CA ALA A 82 6.40 12.98 15.05
C ALA A 82 6.84 11.50 14.96
N ASP A 83 5.91 10.57 14.78
CA ASP A 83 6.14 9.12 14.77
C ASP A 83 5.79 8.46 13.44
N SER A 84 5.37 9.22 12.45
CA SER A 84 4.79 8.70 11.21
C SER A 84 4.96 9.67 10.05
N VAL A 85 4.73 9.16 8.85
CA VAL A 85 4.53 9.97 7.64
C VAL A 85 3.23 9.54 7.00
N ILE A 86 2.36 10.49 6.72
CA ILE A 86 1.12 10.28 5.99
C ILE A 86 1.39 10.53 4.51
N VAL A 87 1.00 9.60 3.65
CA VAL A 87 1.17 9.73 2.21
C VAL A 87 -0.20 9.70 1.54
N GLU A 88 -0.52 10.76 0.82
CA GLU A 88 -1.69 10.79 -0.06
C GLU A 88 -1.24 10.52 -1.50
N PHE A 89 -1.95 9.66 -2.20
CA PHE A 89 -1.67 9.38 -3.61
C PHE A 89 -2.89 8.79 -4.31
N ASP A 90 -2.85 8.76 -5.63
CA ASP A 90 -3.78 7.97 -6.43
C ASP A 90 -3.14 6.62 -6.73
N LEU A 91 -3.89 5.54 -6.51
CA LEU A 91 -3.52 4.19 -6.90
C LEU A 91 -4.21 3.86 -8.22
N LEU A 92 -3.43 3.44 -9.21
CA LEU A 92 -3.91 3.07 -10.53
C LEU A 92 -3.51 1.65 -10.87
N GLY A 93 -4.33 0.99 -11.66
CA GLY A 93 -4.04 -0.33 -12.18
C GLY A 93 -5.10 -0.80 -13.16
N THR A 94 -4.88 -1.95 -13.76
CA THR A 94 -5.79 -2.61 -14.68
C THR A 94 -5.97 -4.06 -14.24
N ASN A 95 -7.21 -4.54 -14.18
CA ASN A 95 -7.51 -5.90 -13.78
C ASN A 95 -7.18 -6.87 -14.94
N LEU A 96 -5.93 -7.33 -14.98
CA LEU A 96 -5.39 -8.20 -16.02
C LEU A 96 -5.20 -9.65 -15.57
N GLY A 97 -5.36 -9.93 -14.28
CA GLY A 97 -5.25 -11.27 -13.69
C GLY A 97 -6.37 -11.58 -12.74
N GLU A 98 -6.43 -12.82 -12.27
CA GLU A 98 -7.41 -13.26 -11.30
C GLU A 98 -7.30 -12.46 -9.99
N PHE A 99 -8.44 -12.09 -9.43
CA PHE A 99 -8.54 -11.38 -8.15
C PHE A 99 -9.57 -12.06 -7.27
N TYR A 100 -9.12 -12.65 -6.16
CA TYR A 100 -9.93 -13.42 -5.21
C TYR A 100 -10.85 -14.46 -5.88
N GLY A 101 -10.33 -15.21 -6.86
CA GLY A 101 -11.05 -16.26 -7.57
C GLY A 101 -11.90 -15.78 -8.75
N PHE A 102 -12.00 -14.46 -8.97
CA PHE A 102 -12.74 -13.90 -10.11
C PHE A 102 -11.80 -13.67 -11.30
N PRO A 103 -12.22 -14.02 -12.52
CA PRO A 103 -11.41 -13.80 -13.72
C PRO A 103 -11.25 -12.31 -14.00
N PRO A 104 -10.16 -11.92 -14.73
CA PRO A 104 -9.90 -10.51 -15.05
C PRO A 104 -10.96 -9.93 -15.97
N THR A 105 -11.22 -8.62 -15.77
CA THR A 105 -12.19 -7.87 -16.60
C THR A 105 -11.52 -7.01 -17.66
N GLY A 106 -10.22 -6.74 -17.56
CA GLY A 106 -9.49 -5.81 -18.41
C GLY A 106 -9.79 -4.33 -18.12
N LYS A 107 -10.55 -4.04 -17.05
CA LYS A 107 -10.93 -2.67 -16.69
C LYS A 107 -9.89 -2.04 -15.77
N ALA A 108 -9.66 -0.75 -15.99
CA ALA A 108 -8.76 0.06 -15.16
C ALA A 108 -9.47 0.68 -13.98
N TYR A 109 -8.71 1.00 -12.94
CA TYR A 109 -9.17 1.77 -11.80
C TYR A 109 -8.19 2.91 -11.47
N ARG A 110 -8.73 3.94 -10.82
CA ARG A 110 -8.00 5.02 -10.19
C ARG A 110 -8.73 5.41 -8.91
N VAL A 111 -8.09 5.23 -7.76
CA VAL A 111 -8.69 5.55 -6.46
C VAL A 111 -7.71 6.34 -5.60
N PRO A 112 -8.19 7.34 -4.84
CA PRO A 112 -7.37 8.01 -3.87
C PRO A 112 -7.08 7.09 -2.68
N VAL A 113 -5.85 7.14 -2.17
CA VAL A 113 -5.37 6.34 -1.04
C VAL A 113 -4.68 7.24 -0.04
N ILE A 114 -4.86 6.96 1.23
CA ILE A 114 -4.03 7.47 2.32
C ILE A 114 -3.32 6.27 2.95
N ALA A 115 -1.99 6.31 2.95
CA ALA A 115 -1.17 5.38 3.69
C ALA A 115 -0.50 6.11 4.85
N VAL A 116 -0.57 5.53 6.04
CA VAL A 116 0.16 6.01 7.21
C VAL A 116 1.30 5.04 7.48
N PHE A 117 2.52 5.53 7.35
CA PHE A 117 3.72 4.78 7.66
C PHE A 117 4.21 5.16 9.05
N PHE A 118 4.22 4.20 9.98
CA PHE A 118 4.78 4.38 11.30
C PHE A 118 6.24 3.93 11.31
N PHE A 119 7.05 4.60 12.10
CA PHE A 119 8.50 4.42 12.13
C PHE A 119 9.06 4.21 13.53
N THR A 120 10.13 3.44 13.59
CA THR A 120 11.14 3.52 14.64
C THR A 120 12.46 3.94 13.97
N GLY A 121 12.99 5.11 14.36
CA GLY A 121 14.07 5.73 13.59
C GLY A 121 13.62 5.99 12.15
N ASP A 122 14.37 5.48 11.19
CA ASP A 122 14.05 5.56 9.76
C ASP A 122 13.61 4.22 9.16
N ARG A 123 13.18 3.26 10.00
CA ARG A 123 12.63 1.97 9.55
C ARG A 123 11.12 1.92 9.77
N ILE A 124 10.40 1.42 8.76
CA ILE A 124 8.94 1.28 8.81
C ILE A 124 8.60 0.13 9.78
N THR A 125 7.71 0.40 10.73
CA THR A 125 7.18 -0.61 11.65
C THR A 125 5.80 -1.09 11.24
N LEU A 126 5.01 -0.21 10.61
CA LEU A 126 3.65 -0.50 10.17
C LEU A 126 3.29 0.38 8.97
N GLU A 127 2.69 -0.22 7.95
CA GLU A 127 1.98 0.49 6.89
C GLU A 127 0.48 0.24 7.07
N ARG A 128 -0.29 1.32 7.20
CA ARG A 128 -1.74 1.27 7.34
C ARG A 128 -2.38 2.05 6.22
N VAL A 129 -3.24 1.41 5.43
CA VAL A 129 -3.86 2.04 4.26
C VAL A 129 -5.37 2.21 4.40
N TYR A 130 -5.85 3.33 3.85
CA TYR A 130 -7.26 3.72 3.79
C TYR A 130 -7.61 4.04 2.35
N PHE A 131 -8.63 3.40 1.81
CA PHE A 131 -9.17 3.71 0.49
C PHE A 131 -10.62 3.22 0.38
N ASP A 132 -11.33 3.71 -0.63
CA ASP A 132 -12.70 3.28 -0.91
C ASP A 132 -12.68 1.99 -1.75
N THR A 133 -12.85 0.84 -1.06
CA THR A 133 -12.92 -0.47 -1.73
C THR A 133 -14.11 -0.58 -2.67
N ALA A 134 -15.23 0.05 -2.35
CA ALA A 134 -16.42 0.06 -3.22
C ALA A 134 -16.09 0.72 -4.57
N SER A 135 -15.43 1.88 -4.54
CA SER A 135 -15.00 2.57 -5.75
C SER A 135 -14.10 1.70 -6.62
N LEU A 136 -13.12 1.02 -6.02
CA LEU A 136 -12.19 0.15 -6.75
C LEU A 136 -12.94 -0.99 -7.44
N VAL A 137 -13.74 -1.77 -6.69
CA VAL A 137 -14.41 -2.96 -7.24
C VAL A 137 -15.49 -2.60 -8.26
N MET A 138 -16.14 -1.46 -8.11
CA MET A 138 -17.09 -0.95 -9.10
C MET A 138 -16.39 -0.57 -10.41
N GLN A 139 -15.23 0.08 -10.33
CA GLN A 139 -14.46 0.48 -11.51
C GLN A 139 -13.94 -0.74 -12.29
N ILE A 140 -13.46 -1.77 -11.62
CA ILE A 140 -13.01 -3.01 -12.29
C ILE A 140 -14.17 -3.93 -12.69
N GLY A 141 -15.43 -3.58 -12.35
CA GLY A 141 -16.61 -4.36 -12.71
C GLY A 141 -16.79 -5.63 -11.91
N ARG A 142 -16.38 -5.64 -10.63
CA ARG A 142 -16.48 -6.76 -9.70
C ARG A 142 -17.20 -6.37 -8.40
N PRO A 143 -18.43 -5.81 -8.46
CA PRO A 143 -19.16 -5.39 -7.27
C PRO A 143 -19.44 -6.55 -6.30
N GLU A 144 -19.50 -7.78 -6.78
CA GLU A 144 -19.68 -8.99 -5.97
C GLU A 144 -18.55 -9.19 -4.93
N LEU A 145 -17.37 -8.61 -5.14
CA LEU A 145 -16.27 -8.67 -4.18
C LEU A 145 -16.56 -7.95 -2.86
N LEU A 146 -17.53 -7.03 -2.84
CA LEU A 146 -17.94 -6.33 -1.61
C LEU A 146 -18.61 -7.28 -0.60
N THR A 147 -19.22 -8.34 -1.06
CA THR A 147 -19.97 -9.30 -0.24
C THR A 147 -19.36 -10.71 -0.26
N ALA A 148 -18.29 -10.94 -1.05
CA ALA A 148 -17.64 -12.22 -1.12
C ALA A 148 -16.92 -12.56 0.20
N PRO A 149 -16.91 -13.82 0.66
CA PRO A 149 -16.07 -14.27 1.78
C PRO A 149 -14.59 -14.06 1.47
N ARG A 150 -13.85 -13.65 2.47
CA ARG A 150 -12.39 -13.41 2.37
C ARG A 150 -11.62 -14.34 3.28
#